data_5467461c0da1b0598e32c8479cab37a2
#
_entry.id   5467461c0da1b0598e32c8479cab37a2
#
_cell.length_a   1.000
_cell.length_b   1.000
_cell.length_c   1.000
_cell.angle_alpha   90.00
_cell.angle_beta   90.00
_cell.angle_gamma   90.00
#
_symmetry.space_group_name_H-M   'P 1'
#
loop_
_entity.id
_entity.type
_entity.pdbx_description
1 polymer ?
#
loop_
_entity_poly.entity_id
_entity_poly.type
_entity_poly.pdbx_seq_one_letter_code
_entity_poly.pdbx_strand_id
1 'polypeptide(L)'
;MPTVPKNNKCRELGCNNPKTTRSCFCVDHGGGITDKGKANSKLYSSAAWKKQRTIQLSQQPLCAGCLCAGKIVQAEHIDHVFPHRQNNDKFKRNIYQSLCQSCHTLKTQMEAHGQYLYYTKDGVHTYTDADYNTTVG
;
A
#
# COMPACT_ATOMS: atom_id res chain seq x y z
N MET A 1 -19.19 34.13 -0.64
CA MET A 1 -17.91 33.84 -1.30
C MET A 1 -18.16 33.20 -2.65
N PRO A 2 -17.54 33.71 -3.71
CA PRO A 2 -17.67 33.04 -4.99
C PRO A 2 -17.04 31.66 -4.92
N THR A 3 -17.81 30.65 -5.28
CA THR A 3 -17.32 29.27 -5.43
C THR A 3 -16.45 29.20 -6.68
N VAL A 4 -15.20 28.74 -6.51
CA VAL A 4 -14.36 28.43 -7.66
C VAL A 4 -15.00 27.26 -8.41
N PRO A 5 -15.28 27.40 -9.72
CA PRO A 5 -15.84 26.31 -10.50
C PRO A 5 -14.90 25.11 -10.45
N LYS A 6 -15.40 23.94 -10.06
CA LYS A 6 -14.61 22.72 -10.14
C LYS A 6 -14.32 22.40 -11.60
N ASN A 7 -13.04 22.37 -11.94
CA ASN A 7 -12.65 21.97 -13.28
C ASN A 7 -12.77 20.44 -13.41
N ASN A 8 -13.79 20.00 -14.12
CA ASN A 8 -14.06 18.59 -14.37
C ASN A 8 -13.41 18.08 -15.68
N LYS A 9 -12.64 18.92 -16.34
CA LYS A 9 -12.00 18.56 -17.61
C LYS A 9 -10.59 18.00 -17.40
N CYS A 10 -10.19 17.14 -18.33
CA CYS A 10 -8.83 16.63 -18.42
C CYS A 10 -7.82 17.78 -18.50
N ARG A 11 -6.69 17.64 -17.83
CA ARG A 11 -5.61 18.65 -17.82
C ARG A 11 -4.76 18.69 -19.08
N GLU A 12 -4.90 17.72 -19.94
CA GLU A 12 -4.17 17.71 -21.22
C GLU A 12 -4.59 18.89 -22.10
N LEU A 13 -3.62 19.60 -22.65
CA LEU A 13 -3.89 20.74 -23.51
C LEU A 13 -4.75 20.34 -24.71
N GLY A 14 -5.87 21.07 -24.91
CA GLY A 14 -6.80 20.81 -26.01
C GLY A 14 -7.77 19.66 -25.77
N CYS A 15 -7.70 18.98 -24.63
CA CYS A 15 -8.64 17.90 -24.31
C CYS A 15 -9.87 18.45 -23.59
N ASN A 16 -11.06 18.16 -24.15
CA ASN A 16 -12.36 18.53 -23.55
C ASN A 16 -13.06 17.37 -22.86
N ASN A 17 -12.44 16.21 -22.80
CA ASN A 17 -13.01 15.04 -22.15
C ASN A 17 -13.09 15.26 -20.62
N PRO A 18 -14.09 14.68 -19.94
CA PRO A 18 -14.14 14.74 -18.50
C PRO A 18 -12.99 13.97 -17.88
N LYS A 19 -12.40 14.54 -16.83
CA LYS A 19 -11.41 13.81 -16.03
C LYS A 19 -12.08 12.67 -15.26
N THR A 20 -11.29 11.66 -14.89
CA THR A 20 -11.76 10.60 -14.01
C THR A 20 -11.85 11.09 -12.56
N THR A 21 -12.56 10.37 -11.70
CA THR A 21 -12.68 10.72 -10.28
C THR A 21 -11.36 10.55 -9.52
N ARG A 22 -10.40 9.80 -10.08
CA ARG A 22 -9.13 9.45 -9.44
C ARG A 22 -7.93 10.23 -9.96
N SER A 23 -8.10 10.99 -11.04
CA SER A 23 -7.01 11.66 -11.70
C SER A 23 -7.45 13.01 -12.22
N CYS A 24 -6.48 13.85 -12.58
CA CYS A 24 -6.70 15.10 -13.29
C CYS A 24 -6.83 14.89 -14.80
N PHE A 25 -6.73 13.64 -15.27
CA PHE A 25 -6.74 13.28 -16.68
C PHE A 25 -7.93 12.39 -17.00
N CYS A 26 -8.36 12.39 -18.27
CA CYS A 26 -9.38 11.46 -18.77
C CYS A 26 -8.78 10.06 -18.98
N VAL A 27 -9.63 9.09 -19.32
CA VAL A 27 -9.21 7.70 -19.57
C VAL A 27 -8.14 7.61 -20.67
N ASP A 28 -8.28 8.42 -21.74
CA ASP A 28 -7.34 8.41 -22.87
C ASP A 28 -5.98 9.00 -22.52
N HIS A 29 -5.90 9.84 -21.49
CA HIS A 29 -4.68 10.52 -21.04
C HIS A 29 -4.16 9.98 -19.71
N GLY A 30 -4.39 8.72 -19.43
CA GLY A 30 -3.81 8.03 -18.27
C GLY A 30 -4.62 8.11 -16.99
N GLY A 31 -5.84 8.65 -17.04
CA GLY A 31 -6.74 8.71 -15.87
C GLY A 31 -7.52 7.44 -15.60
N GLY A 32 -7.40 6.42 -16.46
CA GLY A 32 -8.07 5.14 -16.29
C GLY A 32 -7.39 4.27 -15.23
N ILE A 33 -8.16 3.32 -14.69
CA ILE A 33 -7.61 2.31 -13.78
C ILE A 33 -6.84 1.29 -14.64
N THR A 34 -5.57 1.08 -14.33
CA THR A 34 -4.75 0.05 -14.96
C THR A 34 -5.24 -1.35 -14.56
N ASP A 35 -4.89 -2.39 -15.34
CA ASP A 35 -5.20 -3.78 -14.99
C ASP A 35 -4.62 -4.15 -13.63
N LYS A 36 -3.42 -3.67 -13.32
CA LYS A 36 -2.79 -3.81 -12.01
C LYS A 36 -3.64 -3.15 -10.92
N GLY A 37 -4.13 -1.94 -11.14
CA GLY A 37 -4.98 -1.23 -10.20
C GLY A 37 -6.32 -1.94 -9.95
N LYS A 38 -6.92 -2.51 -11.01
CA LYS A 38 -8.15 -3.32 -10.89
C LYS A 38 -7.93 -4.58 -10.07
N ALA A 39 -6.83 -5.31 -10.31
CA ALA A 39 -6.49 -6.52 -9.58
C ALA A 39 -6.22 -6.21 -8.10
N ASN A 40 -5.45 -5.17 -7.80
CA ASN A 40 -5.20 -4.74 -6.43
C ASN A 40 -6.48 -4.31 -5.72
N SER A 41 -7.34 -3.52 -6.37
CA SER A 41 -8.62 -3.09 -5.81
C SER A 41 -9.50 -4.29 -5.43
N LYS A 42 -9.53 -5.34 -6.25
CA LYS A 42 -10.27 -6.57 -5.96
C LYS A 42 -9.71 -7.29 -4.73
N LEU A 43 -8.40 -7.40 -4.60
CA LEU A 43 -7.75 -8.03 -3.45
C LEU A 43 -8.05 -7.26 -2.15
N TYR A 44 -7.86 -5.94 -2.16
CA TYR A 44 -8.04 -5.10 -0.98
C TYR A 44 -9.51 -4.85 -0.61
N SER A 45 -10.45 -5.07 -1.51
CA SER A 45 -11.89 -4.95 -1.22
C SER A 45 -12.52 -6.24 -0.70
N SER A 46 -11.79 -7.35 -0.68
CA SER A 46 -12.31 -8.62 -0.21
C SER A 46 -12.66 -8.59 1.29
N ALA A 47 -13.69 -9.35 1.68
CA ALA A 47 -14.09 -9.47 3.07
C ALA A 47 -12.97 -10.10 3.93
N ALA A 48 -12.24 -11.06 3.37
CA ALA A 48 -11.10 -11.69 4.03
C ALA A 48 -10.00 -10.68 4.36
N TRP A 49 -9.68 -9.78 3.44
CA TRP A 49 -8.70 -8.72 3.69
C TRP A 49 -9.15 -7.74 4.75
N LYS A 50 -10.40 -7.29 4.69
CA LYS A 50 -10.97 -6.36 5.69
C LYS A 50 -10.90 -6.95 7.09
N LYS A 51 -11.21 -8.24 7.23
CA LYS A 51 -11.09 -8.98 8.49
C LYS A 51 -9.63 -9.05 8.95
N GLN A 52 -8.71 -9.41 8.06
CA GLN A 52 -7.28 -9.50 8.36
C GLN A 52 -6.72 -8.13 8.81
N ARG A 53 -7.12 -7.07 8.14
CA ARG A 53 -6.73 -5.70 8.49
C ARG A 53 -7.21 -5.33 9.91
N THR A 54 -8.45 -5.64 10.22
CA THR A 54 -9.02 -5.38 11.56
C THR A 54 -8.26 -6.15 12.64
N ILE A 55 -7.97 -7.43 12.41
CA ILE A 55 -7.20 -8.26 13.34
C ILE A 55 -5.81 -7.67 13.54
N GLN A 56 -5.11 -7.35 12.47
CA GLN A 56 -3.75 -6.82 12.53
C GLN A 56 -3.69 -5.49 13.32
N LEU A 57 -4.61 -4.56 13.04
CA LEU A 57 -4.66 -3.28 13.74
C LEU A 57 -5.06 -3.42 15.21
N SER A 58 -5.86 -4.44 15.56
CA SER A 58 -6.18 -4.71 16.96
C SER A 58 -5.00 -5.29 17.74
N GLN A 59 -4.17 -6.09 17.10
CA GLN A 59 -2.98 -6.68 17.70
C GLN A 59 -1.78 -5.72 17.72
N GLN A 60 -1.65 -4.90 16.69
CA GLN A 60 -0.54 -3.95 16.53
C GLN A 60 -1.08 -2.58 16.06
N PRO A 61 -1.64 -1.78 16.98
CA PRO A 61 -2.21 -0.48 16.62
C PRO A 61 -1.17 0.60 16.35
N LEU A 62 0.07 0.41 16.81
CA LEU A 62 1.16 1.38 16.64
C LEU A 62 2.08 0.98 15.49
N CYS A 63 2.69 1.98 14.85
CA CYS A 63 3.65 1.76 13.78
C CYS A 63 4.86 0.97 14.29
N ALA A 64 5.11 -0.19 13.71
CA ALA A 64 6.24 -1.04 14.08
C ALA A 64 7.59 -0.37 13.81
N GLY A 65 7.72 0.34 12.69
CA GLY A 65 8.94 1.07 12.34
C GLY A 65 9.26 2.20 13.30
N CYS A 66 8.26 2.97 13.69
CA CYS A 66 8.44 4.05 14.66
C CYS A 66 8.78 3.50 16.06
N LEU A 67 8.18 2.37 16.47
CA LEU A 67 8.52 1.72 17.74
C LEU A 67 9.98 1.29 17.77
N CYS A 68 10.52 0.76 16.68
CA CYS A 68 11.94 0.44 16.58
C CYS A 68 12.84 1.65 16.78
N ALA A 69 12.37 2.84 16.38
CA ALA A 69 13.07 4.10 16.56
C ALA A 69 12.77 4.79 17.92
N GLY A 70 12.03 4.15 18.78
CA GLY A 70 11.65 4.70 20.09
C GLY A 70 10.54 5.74 20.03
N LYS A 71 9.75 5.77 18.96
CA LYS A 71 8.64 6.72 18.76
C LYS A 71 7.30 6.00 18.84
N ILE A 72 6.30 6.67 19.42
CA ILE A 72 4.92 6.16 19.48
C ILE A 72 4.10 6.90 18.45
N VAL A 73 3.76 6.21 17.34
CA VAL A 73 2.97 6.74 16.23
C VAL A 73 1.90 5.72 15.87
N GLN A 74 0.67 6.17 15.68
CA GLN A 74 -0.43 5.32 15.27
C GLN A 74 -0.18 4.75 13.86
N ALA A 75 -0.45 3.46 13.68
CA ALA A 75 -0.38 2.82 12.36
C ALA A 75 -1.60 3.21 11.51
N GLU A 76 -1.36 3.37 10.22
CA GLU A 76 -2.41 3.68 9.23
C GLU A 76 -2.51 2.61 8.16
N HIS A 77 -1.44 1.85 7.93
CA HIS A 77 -1.34 0.86 6.86
C HIS A 77 -0.98 -0.51 7.41
N ILE A 78 -1.54 -1.52 6.77
CA ILE A 78 -1.10 -2.91 6.96
C ILE A 78 -0.21 -3.25 5.76
N ASP A 79 1.05 -3.51 6.04
CA ASP A 79 2.05 -3.82 5.05
C ASP A 79 2.26 -5.33 4.93
N HIS A 80 2.36 -5.81 3.69
CA HIS A 80 2.85 -7.16 3.39
C HIS A 80 4.38 -7.09 3.34
N VAL A 81 5.06 -7.76 4.26
CA VAL A 81 6.52 -7.74 4.30
C VAL A 81 7.11 -8.18 2.97
N PHE A 82 6.58 -9.27 2.41
CA PHE A 82 6.94 -9.71 1.05
C PHE A 82 5.92 -9.14 0.06
N PRO A 83 6.35 -8.34 -0.95
CA PRO A 83 5.43 -7.81 -1.94
C PRO A 83 4.65 -8.92 -2.64
N HIS A 84 3.32 -8.80 -2.66
CA HIS A 84 2.48 -9.86 -3.25
C HIS A 84 2.47 -9.83 -4.78
N ARG A 85 2.74 -8.70 -5.41
CA ARG A 85 2.79 -8.53 -6.89
C ARG A 85 1.60 -9.18 -7.59
N GLN A 86 0.39 -8.97 -7.04
CA GLN A 86 -0.87 -9.56 -7.52
C GLN A 86 -0.96 -11.10 -7.40
N ASN A 87 -0.04 -11.72 -6.69
CA ASN A 87 -0.08 -13.15 -6.39
C ASN A 87 -0.99 -13.37 -5.17
N ASN A 88 -2.10 -14.11 -5.37
CA ASN A 88 -3.07 -14.37 -4.31
C ASN A 88 -2.46 -15.11 -3.11
N ASP A 89 -1.57 -16.06 -3.35
CA ASP A 89 -0.91 -16.80 -2.28
C ASP A 89 -0.04 -15.87 -1.43
N LYS A 90 0.78 -15.04 -2.06
CA LYS A 90 1.61 -14.06 -1.35
C LYS A 90 0.77 -12.98 -0.68
N PHE A 91 -0.40 -12.65 -1.21
CA PHE A 91 -1.33 -11.72 -0.56
C PHE A 91 -1.89 -12.30 0.73
N LYS A 92 -2.29 -13.58 0.73
CA LYS A 92 -2.91 -14.27 1.87
C LYS A 92 -1.90 -14.87 2.83
N ARG A 93 -0.80 -15.43 2.32
CA ARG A 93 0.29 -16.04 3.08
C ARG A 93 1.47 -15.09 3.10
N ASN A 94 1.56 -14.32 4.17
CA ASN A 94 2.57 -13.30 4.30
C ASN A 94 2.78 -12.98 5.78
N ILE A 95 3.81 -12.20 6.05
CA ILE A 95 3.98 -11.55 7.33
C ILE A 95 3.38 -10.16 7.18
N TYR A 96 2.48 -9.80 8.08
CA TYR A 96 1.86 -8.48 8.10
C TYR A 96 2.49 -7.62 9.19
N GLN A 97 2.62 -6.34 8.92
CA GLN A 97 3.06 -5.37 9.93
C GLN A 97 2.25 -4.09 9.81
N SER A 98 2.06 -3.41 10.94
CA SER A 98 1.35 -2.13 10.99
C SER A 98 2.35 -1.00 10.87
N LEU A 99 2.16 -0.09 9.91
CA LEU A 99 3.07 1.02 9.63
C LEU A 99 2.30 2.33 9.51
N CYS A 100 2.94 3.43 9.90
CA CYS A 100 2.48 4.77 9.53
C CYS A 100 2.82 5.07 8.07
N GLN A 101 2.28 6.17 7.53
CA GLN A 101 2.50 6.54 6.13
C GLN A 101 4.00 6.65 5.79
N SER A 102 4.78 7.30 6.63
CA SER A 102 6.21 7.52 6.38
C SER A 102 7.01 6.21 6.34
N CYS A 103 6.77 5.30 7.29
CA CYS A 103 7.44 4.01 7.33
C CYS A 103 6.99 3.11 6.18
N HIS A 104 5.72 3.16 5.81
CA HIS A 104 5.19 2.43 4.66
C HIS A 104 5.83 2.91 3.35
N THR A 105 5.98 4.22 3.19
CA THR A 105 6.66 4.80 2.01
C THR A 105 8.11 4.35 1.92
N LEU A 106 8.85 4.40 3.02
CA LEU A 106 10.24 3.92 3.06
C LEU A 106 10.33 2.44 2.71
N LYS A 107 9.46 1.63 3.28
CA LYS A 107 9.40 0.18 3.01
C LYS A 107 9.16 -0.09 1.52
N THR A 108 8.23 0.65 0.90
CA THR A 108 7.95 0.54 -0.53
C THR A 108 9.15 0.94 -1.40
N GLN A 109 9.90 1.97 -1.01
CA GLN A 109 11.12 2.36 -1.71
C GLN A 109 12.19 1.28 -1.62
N MET A 110 12.34 0.64 -0.48
CA MET A 110 13.30 -0.45 -0.30
C MET A 110 12.92 -1.70 -1.10
N GLU A 111 11.62 -1.97 -1.26
CA GLU A 111 11.12 -3.06 -2.12
C GLU A 111 11.59 -2.91 -3.57
N ALA A 112 11.68 -1.68 -4.07
CA ALA A 112 12.17 -1.42 -5.42
C ALA A 112 13.62 -1.87 -5.60
N HIS A 113 14.38 -2.01 -4.52
CA HIS A 113 15.76 -2.51 -4.49
C HIS A 113 15.87 -3.97 -4.05
N GLY A 114 14.74 -4.68 -3.98
CA GLY A 114 14.72 -6.09 -3.59
C GLY A 114 14.90 -6.34 -2.10
N GLN A 115 14.74 -5.33 -1.27
CA GLN A 115 14.91 -5.40 0.17
C GLN A 115 13.55 -5.20 0.86
N TYR A 116 13.18 -6.13 1.74
CA TYR A 116 11.90 -6.15 2.43
C TYR A 116 12.10 -5.98 3.93
N LEU A 117 11.81 -4.79 4.44
CA LEU A 117 12.01 -4.46 5.84
C LEU A 117 10.91 -5.03 6.70
N TYR A 118 11.30 -5.70 7.78
CA TYR A 118 10.40 -6.22 8.80
C TYR A 118 10.86 -5.72 10.18
N TYR A 119 9.99 -5.00 10.86
CA TYR A 119 10.31 -4.37 12.14
C TYR A 119 9.80 -5.23 13.30
N THR A 120 10.70 -5.61 14.19
CA THR A 120 10.40 -6.41 15.39
C THR A 120 10.94 -5.73 16.65
N LYS A 121 10.65 -6.31 17.82
CA LYS A 121 11.22 -5.84 19.09
C LYS A 121 12.76 -5.86 19.07
N ASP A 122 13.35 -6.76 18.34
CA ASP A 122 14.80 -6.95 18.28
C ASP A 122 15.47 -6.06 17.24
N GLY A 123 14.69 -5.30 16.48
CA GLY A 123 15.20 -4.39 15.47
C GLY A 123 14.61 -4.64 14.09
N VAL A 124 15.31 -4.16 13.06
CA VAL A 124 14.90 -4.27 11.68
C VAL A 124 15.53 -5.49 11.04
N HIS A 125 14.70 -6.36 10.47
CA HIS A 125 15.16 -7.48 9.64
C HIS A 125 15.00 -7.12 8.18
N THR A 126 15.93 -7.49 7.33
CA THR A 126 15.87 -7.27 5.89
C THR A 126 15.78 -8.62 5.18
N TYR A 127 14.65 -8.84 4.49
CA TYR A 127 14.43 -10.03 3.69
C TYR A 127 14.62 -9.75 2.20
N THR A 128 14.74 -10.81 1.42
CA THR A 128 14.73 -10.80 -0.04
C THR A 128 13.71 -11.81 -0.55
N ASP A 129 13.50 -11.88 -1.86
CA ASP A 129 12.59 -12.88 -2.46
C ASP A 129 12.96 -14.31 -2.08
N ALA A 130 14.25 -14.60 -1.91
CA ALA A 130 14.74 -15.93 -1.54
C ALA A 130 14.27 -16.37 -0.16
N ASP A 131 13.95 -15.44 0.72
CA ASP A 131 13.57 -15.72 2.11
C ASP A 131 12.08 -16.10 2.25
N TYR A 132 11.27 -15.86 1.24
CA TYR A 132 9.81 -16.06 1.33
C TYR A 132 9.44 -17.49 1.71
N ASN A 133 9.95 -18.48 1.00
CA ASN A 133 9.59 -19.88 1.23
C ASN A 133 10.05 -20.41 2.58
N THR A 134 11.21 -19.96 3.08
CA THR A 134 11.74 -20.38 4.38
C THR A 134 11.09 -19.66 5.55
N THR A 135 10.54 -18.46 5.33
CA THR A 135 9.97 -17.62 6.38
C THR A 135 8.45 -17.75 6.47
N VAL A 136 7.76 -17.81 5.35
CA VAL A 136 6.29 -17.83 5.25
C VAL A 136 5.77 -19.20 4.85
N GLY A 137 6.46 -19.81 3.90
CA GLY A 137 6.10 -21.10 3.32
C GLY A 137 6.20 -22.23 4.26
#